data_a7af9520be95707c09286a02b89d8909
#
_entry.id   a7af9520be95707c09286a02b89d8909
#
_cell.length_a   1.000
_cell.length_b   1.000
_cell.length_c   1.000
_cell.angle_alpha   90.00
_cell.angle_beta   90.00
_cell.angle_gamma   90.00
#
_symmetry.space_group_name_H-M   'P 1'
#
loop_
_entity.id
_entity.type
_entity.pdbx_description
1 polymer ?
#
loop_
_entity_poly.entity_id
_entity_poly.type
_entity_poly.pdbx_seq_one_letter_code
_entity_poly.pdbx_strand_id
1 'polypeptide(L)'
;MFASAQAPDFRDLLSMFVDEKYPKLLQKAEGYTLNEKTKKEALPYLFMSMGYYKMSSIDKYKEDYPDAFNNSLKYLSKYAKLDKTKESGAEYGDFFIDIRKSIISEAEIMNDQQKYTKSKALYKYLTDLDANDAGAFIMQGMTFVAIKSKKEAETAFKTAKELLSTDKCSVSDKDQKAFLKNALIEYANSLNSQSRKSEAVEWLNLGKKHFEDDKEFQVNYSSIVG
;
A
#
# COMPACT_ATOMS: atom_id res chain seq x y z
N MET A 1 3.29 5.06 43.87
CA MET A 1 4.22 4.33 42.96
C MET A 1 3.37 3.78 41.82
N PHE A 2 3.44 4.39 40.64
CA PHE A 2 2.80 3.80 39.46
C PHE A 2 3.79 2.75 38.95
N ALA A 3 3.41 1.47 39.04
CA ALA A 3 4.15 0.42 38.36
C ALA A 3 4.07 0.72 36.86
N SER A 4 5.22 1.05 36.25
CA SER A 4 5.36 1.09 34.81
C SER A 4 5.00 -0.31 34.30
N ALA A 5 3.84 -0.45 33.68
CA ALA A 5 3.48 -1.71 33.03
C ALA A 5 4.50 -1.93 31.91
N GLN A 6 5.31 -2.97 32.05
CA GLN A 6 6.27 -3.36 31.04
C GLN A 6 5.51 -3.64 29.74
N ALA A 7 5.96 -3.05 28.64
CA ALA A 7 5.36 -3.26 27.34
C ALA A 7 5.29 -4.77 27.04
N PRO A 8 4.19 -5.28 26.47
CA PRO A 8 4.07 -6.68 26.13
C PRO A 8 5.20 -7.14 25.20
N ASP A 9 5.78 -8.29 25.49
CA ASP A 9 6.86 -8.89 24.71
C ASP A 9 6.28 -9.92 23.72
N PHE A 10 6.57 -9.76 22.44
CA PHE A 10 6.09 -10.61 21.35
C PHE A 10 7.23 -11.39 20.65
N ARG A 11 8.38 -11.58 21.32
CA ARG A 11 9.52 -12.34 20.79
C ARG A 11 9.17 -13.77 20.44
N ASP A 12 8.18 -14.34 21.09
CA ASP A 12 7.65 -15.66 20.76
C ASP A 12 7.02 -15.71 19.36
N LEU A 13 6.35 -14.62 18.92
CA LEU A 13 5.81 -14.52 17.57
C LEU A 13 6.94 -14.39 16.54
N LEU A 14 7.96 -13.59 16.84
CA LEU A 14 9.15 -13.45 15.99
C LEU A 14 9.85 -14.79 15.81
N SER A 15 10.09 -15.54 16.91
CA SER A 15 10.70 -16.87 16.84
C SER A 15 9.90 -17.82 15.94
N MET A 16 8.57 -17.85 16.10
CA MET A 16 7.72 -18.71 15.27
C MET A 16 7.73 -18.30 13.79
N PHE A 17 7.84 -16.98 13.50
CA PHE A 17 7.95 -16.48 12.14
C PHE A 17 9.28 -16.89 11.50
N VAL A 18 10.41 -16.72 12.21
CA VAL A 18 11.74 -17.10 11.74
C VAL A 18 11.85 -18.63 11.54
N ASP A 19 11.23 -19.40 12.42
CA ASP A 19 11.16 -20.86 12.32
C ASP A 19 10.16 -21.37 11.26
N GLU A 20 9.52 -20.47 10.50
CA GLU A 20 8.48 -20.78 9.49
C GLU A 20 7.28 -21.59 10.03
N LYS A 21 7.00 -21.50 11.32
CA LYS A 21 5.90 -22.17 12.00
C LYS A 21 4.58 -21.38 11.85
N TYR A 22 4.24 -20.95 10.62
CA TYR A 22 3.17 -20.00 10.36
C TYR A 22 1.80 -20.36 10.95
N PRO A 23 1.28 -21.61 10.87
CA PRO A 23 0.00 -21.94 11.51
C PRO A 23 0.02 -21.75 13.04
N LYS A 24 1.14 -22.09 13.72
CA LYS A 24 1.30 -21.86 15.15
C LYS A 24 1.43 -20.38 15.48
N LEU A 25 2.16 -19.64 14.65
CA LEU A 25 2.25 -18.18 14.73
C LEU A 25 0.86 -17.53 14.70
N LEU A 26 0.02 -17.91 13.73
CA LEU A 26 -1.33 -17.35 13.59
C LEU A 26 -2.17 -17.65 14.83
N GLN A 27 -2.19 -18.90 15.31
CA GLN A 27 -2.93 -19.29 16.51
C GLN A 27 -2.46 -18.51 17.74
N LYS A 28 -1.15 -18.35 17.91
CA LYS A 28 -0.58 -17.61 19.04
C LYS A 28 -0.89 -16.13 18.98
N ALA A 29 -0.72 -15.51 17.80
CA ALA A 29 -1.01 -14.09 17.56
C ALA A 29 -2.52 -13.81 17.75
N GLU A 30 -3.41 -14.70 17.30
CA GLU A 30 -4.84 -14.59 17.55
C GLU A 30 -5.14 -14.55 19.05
N GLY A 31 -4.50 -15.39 19.86
CA GLY A 31 -4.63 -15.36 21.31
C GLY A 31 -4.29 -13.99 21.90
N TYR A 32 -3.27 -13.31 21.39
CA TYR A 32 -2.93 -11.95 21.79
C TYR A 32 -3.99 -10.94 21.35
N THR A 33 -4.59 -11.07 20.16
CA THR A 33 -5.62 -10.15 19.66
C THR A 33 -6.96 -10.31 20.37
N LEU A 34 -7.20 -11.42 21.05
CA LEU A 34 -8.41 -11.69 21.84
C LEU A 34 -8.23 -11.34 23.34
N ASN A 35 -7.00 -11.21 23.81
CA ASN A 35 -6.72 -10.89 25.21
C ASN A 35 -6.92 -9.41 25.50
N GLU A 36 -7.72 -9.08 26.51
CA GLU A 36 -8.06 -7.69 26.90
C GLU A 36 -6.82 -6.80 27.15
N LYS A 37 -5.71 -7.37 27.60
CA LYS A 37 -4.47 -6.64 27.88
C LYS A 37 -3.65 -6.33 26.64
N THR A 38 -3.80 -7.13 25.58
CA THR A 38 -2.94 -7.06 24.39
C THR A 38 -3.70 -6.82 23.07
N LYS A 39 -5.03 -6.85 23.08
CA LYS A 39 -5.85 -6.70 21.88
C LYS A 39 -5.68 -5.35 21.15
N LYS A 40 -5.09 -4.34 21.82
CA LYS A 40 -4.79 -3.02 21.24
C LYS A 40 -3.34 -2.87 20.79
N GLU A 41 -2.51 -3.90 21.02
CA GLU A 41 -1.13 -3.91 20.55
C GLU A 41 -1.09 -4.18 19.05
N ALA A 42 -0.26 -3.43 18.34
CA ALA A 42 -0.21 -3.50 16.87
C ALA A 42 0.55 -4.74 16.37
N LEU A 43 1.65 -5.12 17.04
CA LEU A 43 2.55 -6.19 16.59
C LEU A 43 1.88 -7.56 16.36
N PRO A 44 0.95 -8.05 17.20
CA PRO A 44 0.27 -9.31 16.92
C PRO A 44 -0.46 -9.31 15.56
N TYR A 45 -1.07 -8.18 15.18
CA TYR A 45 -1.72 -8.04 13.87
C TYR A 45 -0.71 -7.98 12.72
N LEU A 46 0.46 -7.36 12.94
CA LEU A 46 1.55 -7.37 11.97
C LEU A 46 2.05 -8.79 11.72
N PHE A 47 2.33 -9.56 12.79
CA PHE A 47 2.76 -10.94 12.66
C PHE A 47 1.72 -11.84 12.00
N MET A 48 0.41 -11.62 12.26
CA MET A 48 -0.64 -12.32 11.51
C MET A 48 -0.60 -11.98 10.02
N SER A 49 -0.40 -10.69 9.68
CA SER A 49 -0.25 -10.27 8.29
C SER A 49 0.95 -10.92 7.62
N MET A 50 2.11 -10.89 8.27
CA MET A 50 3.36 -11.49 7.77
C MET A 50 3.22 -13.02 7.58
N GLY A 51 2.63 -13.71 8.55
CA GLY A 51 2.39 -15.15 8.48
C GLY A 51 1.49 -15.53 7.31
N TYR A 52 0.35 -14.87 7.17
CA TYR A 52 -0.55 -15.09 6.03
C TYR A 52 0.09 -14.73 4.69
N TYR A 53 0.88 -13.65 4.62
CA TYR A 53 1.60 -13.26 3.43
C TYR A 53 2.57 -14.35 2.96
N LYS A 54 3.40 -14.88 3.87
CA LYS A 54 4.30 -16.00 3.56
C LYS A 54 3.55 -17.24 3.11
N MET A 55 2.45 -17.59 3.80
CA MET A 55 1.63 -18.76 3.45
C MET A 55 0.97 -18.61 2.07
N SER A 56 0.64 -17.39 1.62
CA SER A 56 0.00 -17.17 0.33
C SER A 56 0.86 -17.57 -0.88
N SER A 57 2.18 -17.60 -0.71
CA SER A 57 3.15 -17.96 -1.76
C SER A 57 3.66 -19.41 -1.66
N ILE A 58 3.27 -20.16 -0.65
CA ILE A 58 3.76 -21.52 -0.39
C ILE A 58 2.68 -22.56 -0.73
N ASP A 59 2.93 -23.41 -1.70
CA ASP A 59 1.94 -24.36 -2.24
C ASP A 59 1.28 -25.24 -1.17
N LYS A 60 2.03 -25.74 -0.19
CA LYS A 60 1.49 -26.58 0.87
C LYS A 60 0.38 -25.95 1.71
N TYR A 61 0.24 -24.62 1.68
CA TYR A 61 -0.79 -23.90 2.43
C TYR A 61 -1.98 -23.47 1.59
N LYS A 62 -1.92 -23.60 0.25
CA LYS A 62 -2.97 -23.10 -0.65
C LYS A 62 -4.33 -23.75 -0.42
N GLU A 63 -4.34 -25.05 -0.08
CA GLU A 63 -5.59 -25.79 0.17
C GLU A 63 -6.21 -25.38 1.51
N ASP A 64 -5.44 -25.36 2.58
CA ASP A 64 -5.92 -25.03 3.93
C ASP A 64 -6.16 -23.53 4.13
N TYR A 65 -5.47 -22.68 3.38
CA TYR A 65 -5.52 -21.20 3.50
C TYR A 65 -5.70 -20.50 2.14
N PRO A 66 -6.78 -20.79 1.41
CA PRO A 66 -6.99 -20.25 0.05
C PRO A 66 -7.05 -18.72 0.02
N ASP A 67 -7.49 -18.09 1.10
CA ASP A 67 -7.60 -16.64 1.24
C ASP A 67 -6.40 -16.00 1.98
N ALA A 68 -5.25 -16.67 2.03
CA ALA A 68 -4.09 -16.21 2.82
C ALA A 68 -3.68 -14.77 2.46
N PHE A 69 -3.58 -14.43 1.18
CA PHE A 69 -3.24 -13.06 0.77
C PHE A 69 -4.28 -12.02 1.25
N ASN A 70 -5.56 -12.27 1.07
CA ASN A 70 -6.63 -11.38 1.54
C ASN A 70 -6.61 -11.25 3.08
N ASN A 71 -6.36 -12.34 3.79
CA ASN A 71 -6.20 -12.30 5.25
C ASN A 71 -4.97 -11.49 5.67
N SER A 72 -3.85 -11.60 4.95
CA SER A 72 -2.69 -10.74 5.16
C SER A 72 -3.06 -9.27 5.09
N LEU A 73 -3.74 -8.83 4.02
CA LEU A 73 -4.17 -7.44 3.84
C LEU A 73 -5.15 -6.98 4.94
N LYS A 74 -6.07 -7.84 5.34
CA LYS A 74 -7.01 -7.58 6.45
C LYS A 74 -6.27 -7.27 7.76
N TYR A 75 -5.27 -8.07 8.12
CA TYR A 75 -4.51 -7.87 9.34
C TYR A 75 -3.52 -6.72 9.23
N LEU A 76 -2.96 -6.47 8.05
CA LEU A 76 -2.16 -5.28 7.75
C LEU A 76 -2.96 -3.98 7.99
N SER A 77 -4.22 -3.93 7.52
CA SER A 77 -5.09 -2.77 7.79
C SER A 77 -5.41 -2.59 9.28
N LYS A 78 -5.52 -3.69 10.05
CA LYS A 78 -5.71 -3.60 11.51
C LYS A 78 -4.45 -3.05 12.19
N TYR A 79 -3.26 -3.57 11.79
CA TYR A 79 -1.98 -3.05 12.24
C TYR A 79 -1.86 -1.54 11.99
N ALA A 80 -2.07 -1.09 10.75
CA ALA A 80 -1.94 0.32 10.37
C ALA A 80 -2.88 1.27 11.16
N LYS A 81 -4.05 0.77 11.60
CA LYS A 81 -4.97 1.55 12.46
C LYS A 81 -4.50 1.68 13.90
N LEU A 82 -3.76 0.69 14.40
CA LEU A 82 -3.28 0.66 15.79
C LEU A 82 -1.92 1.34 15.91
N ASP A 83 -1.01 1.14 14.96
CA ASP A 83 0.32 1.76 14.92
C ASP A 83 0.34 2.99 14.01
N LYS A 84 -0.19 4.10 14.53
CA LYS A 84 -0.21 5.38 13.79
C LYS A 84 1.19 6.00 13.62
N THR A 85 2.10 5.70 14.51
CA THR A 85 3.50 6.18 14.45
C THR A 85 4.36 5.33 13.55
N LYS A 86 3.94 4.10 13.25
CA LYS A 86 4.68 3.07 12.50
C LYS A 86 5.99 2.63 13.17
N GLU A 87 6.16 2.96 14.44
CA GLU A 87 7.38 2.64 15.19
C GLU A 87 7.48 1.15 15.51
N SER A 88 6.35 0.53 15.87
CA SER A 88 6.34 -0.89 16.26
C SER A 88 6.68 -1.84 15.11
N GLY A 89 6.51 -1.40 13.86
CA GLY A 89 6.84 -2.16 12.66
C GLY A 89 8.12 -1.73 11.96
N ALA A 90 8.87 -0.76 12.50
CA ALA A 90 10.02 -0.17 11.81
C ALA A 90 11.11 -1.20 11.44
N GLU A 91 11.28 -2.26 12.25
CA GLU A 91 12.25 -3.34 11.99
C GLU A 91 11.80 -4.32 10.88
N TYR A 92 10.54 -4.25 10.42
CA TYR A 92 9.99 -5.14 9.38
C TYR A 92 9.89 -4.46 8.01
N GLY A 93 10.79 -3.54 7.71
CA GLY A 93 10.78 -2.73 6.48
C GLY A 93 10.71 -3.56 5.20
N ASP A 94 11.46 -4.66 5.12
CA ASP A 94 11.46 -5.57 3.96
C ASP A 94 10.06 -6.18 3.70
N PHE A 95 9.34 -6.53 4.76
CA PHE A 95 7.96 -7.01 4.62
C PHE A 95 7.04 -5.94 4.00
N PHE A 96 7.17 -4.69 4.44
CA PHE A 96 6.35 -3.62 3.89
C PHE A 96 6.66 -3.33 2.42
N ILE A 97 7.92 -3.44 2.02
CA ILE A 97 8.34 -3.35 0.62
C ILE A 97 7.71 -4.48 -0.20
N ASP A 98 7.85 -5.72 0.26
CA ASP A 98 7.37 -6.91 -0.46
C ASP A 98 5.84 -6.92 -0.61
N ILE A 99 5.12 -6.67 0.49
CA ILE A 99 3.65 -6.69 0.44
C ILE A 99 3.10 -5.53 -0.40
N ARG A 100 3.76 -4.36 -0.37
CA ARG A 100 3.42 -3.23 -1.22
C ARG A 100 3.53 -3.58 -2.70
N LYS A 101 4.64 -4.21 -3.12
CA LYS A 101 4.82 -4.71 -4.49
C LYS A 101 3.72 -5.69 -4.89
N SER A 102 3.40 -6.62 -4.01
CA SER A 102 2.34 -7.61 -4.27
C SER A 102 0.95 -6.96 -4.39
N ILE A 103 0.65 -5.95 -3.58
CA ILE A 103 -0.60 -5.19 -3.67
C ILE A 103 -0.68 -4.45 -5.02
N ILE A 104 0.40 -3.79 -5.43
CA ILE A 104 0.45 -3.07 -6.72
C ILE A 104 0.22 -4.04 -7.86
N SER A 105 0.99 -5.13 -7.91
CA SER A 105 0.87 -6.13 -8.97
C SER A 105 -0.53 -6.74 -9.06
N GLU A 106 -1.15 -7.07 -7.92
CA GLU A 106 -2.51 -7.60 -7.91
C GLU A 106 -3.53 -6.54 -8.35
N ALA A 107 -3.32 -5.26 -7.96
CA ALA A 107 -4.20 -4.17 -8.38
C ALA A 107 -4.13 -3.92 -9.89
N GLU A 108 -2.95 -4.00 -10.49
CA GLU A 108 -2.74 -3.91 -11.94
C GLU A 108 -3.45 -5.05 -12.67
N ILE A 109 -3.28 -6.30 -12.20
CA ILE A 109 -4.00 -7.46 -12.75
C ILE A 109 -5.53 -7.25 -12.65
N MET A 110 -6.02 -6.72 -11.54
CA MET A 110 -7.45 -6.43 -11.40
C MET A 110 -7.92 -5.33 -12.34
N ASN A 111 -7.09 -4.30 -12.59
CA ASN A 111 -7.40 -3.25 -13.58
C ASN A 111 -7.47 -3.81 -15.00
N ASP A 112 -6.50 -4.62 -15.42
CA ASP A 112 -6.46 -5.26 -16.74
C ASP A 112 -7.68 -6.14 -16.97
N GLN A 113 -8.16 -6.81 -15.91
CA GLN A 113 -9.38 -7.60 -15.92
C GLN A 113 -10.66 -6.77 -15.77
N GLN A 114 -10.56 -5.44 -15.73
CA GLN A 114 -11.65 -4.49 -15.47
C GLN A 114 -12.41 -4.73 -14.15
N LYS A 115 -11.78 -5.40 -13.18
CA LYS A 115 -12.31 -5.65 -11.84
C LYS A 115 -12.03 -4.45 -10.91
N TYR A 116 -12.42 -3.28 -11.33
CA TYR A 116 -12.08 -1.99 -10.69
C TYR A 116 -12.51 -1.88 -9.22
N THR A 117 -13.57 -2.56 -8.80
CA THR A 117 -13.97 -2.59 -7.39
C THR A 117 -12.93 -3.30 -6.53
N LYS A 118 -12.24 -4.33 -7.06
CA LYS A 118 -11.17 -5.04 -6.37
C LYS A 118 -9.89 -4.22 -6.37
N SER A 119 -9.47 -3.67 -7.52
CA SER A 119 -8.26 -2.84 -7.60
C SER A 119 -8.37 -1.58 -6.71
N LYS A 120 -9.54 -0.95 -6.67
CA LYS A 120 -9.82 0.16 -5.74
C LYS A 120 -9.54 -0.20 -4.28
N ALA A 121 -9.98 -1.40 -3.86
CA ALA A 121 -9.73 -1.87 -2.50
C ALA A 121 -8.24 -2.12 -2.23
N LEU A 122 -7.50 -2.61 -3.23
CA LEU A 122 -6.05 -2.82 -3.15
C LEU A 122 -5.30 -1.49 -3.02
N TYR A 123 -5.60 -0.51 -3.86
CA TYR A 123 -5.00 0.83 -3.72
C TYR A 123 -5.35 1.51 -2.39
N LYS A 124 -6.53 1.21 -1.82
CA LYS A 124 -6.87 1.69 -0.49
C LYS A 124 -5.93 1.12 0.59
N TYR A 125 -5.49 -0.13 0.50
CA TYR A 125 -4.49 -0.65 1.43
C TYR A 125 -3.17 0.13 1.34
N LEU A 126 -2.73 0.55 0.15
CA LEU A 126 -1.54 1.38 -0.01
C LEU A 126 -1.70 2.75 0.66
N THR A 127 -2.85 3.43 0.45
CA THR A 127 -3.12 4.73 1.09
C THR A 127 -3.33 4.63 2.61
N ASP A 128 -3.81 3.49 3.12
CA ASP A 128 -3.90 3.23 4.57
C ASP A 128 -2.50 2.98 5.18
N LEU A 129 -1.61 2.32 4.44
CA LEU A 129 -0.22 2.10 4.87
C LEU A 129 0.61 3.37 4.84
N ASP A 130 0.43 4.17 3.80
CA ASP A 130 1.15 5.42 3.64
C ASP A 130 0.22 6.53 3.12
N ALA A 131 -0.22 7.39 4.03
CA ALA A 131 -1.07 8.52 3.71
C ALA A 131 -0.38 9.58 2.82
N ASN A 132 0.92 9.46 2.59
CA ASN A 132 1.71 10.36 1.75
C ASN A 132 2.05 9.72 0.38
N ASP A 133 1.51 8.55 0.06
CA ASP A 133 1.70 7.88 -1.24
C ASP A 133 0.83 8.51 -2.33
N ALA A 134 1.34 9.56 -2.98
CA ALA A 134 0.62 10.24 -4.08
C ALA A 134 0.31 9.31 -5.26
N GLY A 135 1.20 8.36 -5.58
CA GLY A 135 0.97 7.36 -6.63
C GLY A 135 -0.25 6.49 -6.35
N ALA A 136 -0.40 6.03 -5.10
CA ALA A 136 -1.56 5.24 -4.69
C ALA A 136 -2.87 6.03 -4.79
N PHE A 137 -2.87 7.33 -4.42
CA PHE A 137 -4.05 8.19 -4.59
C PHE A 137 -4.39 8.44 -6.06
N ILE A 138 -3.40 8.61 -6.96
CA ILE A 138 -3.64 8.75 -8.40
C ILE A 138 -4.32 7.48 -8.92
N MET A 139 -3.76 6.31 -8.67
CA MET A 139 -4.29 5.04 -9.16
C MET A 139 -5.67 4.72 -8.57
N GLN A 140 -5.88 5.04 -7.29
CA GLN A 140 -7.20 4.94 -6.67
C GLN A 140 -8.21 5.88 -7.33
N GLY A 141 -7.81 7.12 -7.63
CA GLY A 141 -8.63 8.09 -8.36
C GLY A 141 -9.04 7.58 -9.74
N MET A 142 -8.12 7.00 -10.49
CA MET A 142 -8.40 6.39 -11.80
C MET A 142 -9.40 5.24 -11.70
N THR A 143 -9.27 4.37 -10.69
CA THR A 143 -10.25 3.31 -10.47
C THR A 143 -11.63 3.83 -10.06
N PHE A 144 -11.70 4.92 -9.29
CA PHE A 144 -12.97 5.60 -8.99
C PHE A 144 -13.63 6.19 -10.25
N VAL A 145 -12.84 6.75 -11.18
CA VAL A 145 -13.36 7.20 -12.49
C VAL A 145 -13.96 6.02 -13.25
N ALA A 146 -13.25 4.89 -13.33
CA ALA A 146 -13.69 3.70 -14.04
C ALA A 146 -15.03 3.13 -13.50
N ILE A 147 -15.26 3.21 -12.18
CA ILE A 147 -16.55 2.79 -11.55
C ILE A 147 -17.56 3.95 -11.43
N LYS A 148 -17.30 5.10 -12.05
CA LYS A 148 -18.16 6.29 -12.07
C LYS A 148 -18.43 6.91 -10.68
N SER A 149 -17.53 6.71 -9.72
CA SER A 149 -17.56 7.33 -8.39
C SER A 149 -16.87 8.69 -8.40
N LYS A 150 -17.54 9.69 -8.99
CA LYS A 150 -16.94 11.02 -9.30
C LYS A 150 -16.40 11.72 -8.05
N LYS A 151 -17.18 11.80 -6.97
CA LYS A 151 -16.78 12.51 -5.74
C LYS A 151 -15.53 11.90 -5.09
N GLU A 152 -15.47 10.59 -5.04
CA GLU A 152 -14.32 9.85 -4.49
C GLU A 152 -13.08 10.02 -5.38
N ALA A 153 -13.26 10.02 -6.71
CA ALA A 153 -12.18 10.31 -7.65
C ALA A 153 -11.61 11.72 -7.45
N GLU A 154 -12.47 12.73 -7.37
CA GLU A 154 -12.07 14.13 -7.12
C GLU A 154 -11.30 14.24 -5.78
N THR A 155 -11.75 13.57 -4.74
CA THR A 155 -11.10 13.57 -3.43
C THR A 155 -9.71 12.93 -3.50
N ALA A 156 -9.57 11.77 -4.16
CA ALA A 156 -8.29 11.08 -4.32
C ALA A 156 -7.28 11.93 -5.13
N PHE A 157 -7.71 12.50 -6.26
CA PHE A 157 -6.86 13.38 -7.07
C PHE A 157 -6.47 14.67 -6.35
N LYS A 158 -7.39 15.26 -5.58
CA LYS A 158 -7.08 16.43 -4.76
C LYS A 158 -5.98 16.11 -3.74
N THR A 159 -6.10 14.98 -3.03
CA THR A 159 -5.07 14.54 -2.07
C THR A 159 -3.73 14.33 -2.76
N ALA A 160 -3.71 13.66 -3.93
CA ALA A 160 -2.47 13.45 -4.68
C ALA A 160 -1.83 14.79 -5.11
N LYS A 161 -2.61 15.76 -5.60
CA LYS A 161 -2.12 17.11 -5.95
C LYS A 161 -1.53 17.83 -4.74
N GLU A 162 -2.19 17.79 -3.59
CA GLU A 162 -1.71 18.40 -2.34
C GLU A 162 -0.38 17.79 -1.90
N LEU A 163 -0.23 16.46 -1.97
CA LEU A 163 1.01 15.77 -1.64
C LEU A 163 2.15 16.14 -2.60
N LEU A 164 1.89 16.19 -3.90
CA LEU A 164 2.88 16.54 -4.93
C LEU A 164 3.29 18.02 -4.87
N SER A 165 2.38 18.91 -4.46
CA SER A 165 2.63 20.35 -4.33
C SER A 165 3.39 20.71 -3.04
N THR A 166 3.50 19.77 -2.12
CA THR A 166 4.22 19.93 -0.85
C THR A 166 5.38 18.95 -0.79
N ASP A 167 6.29 19.10 0.19
CA ASP A 167 7.39 18.14 0.39
C ASP A 167 6.95 16.89 1.22
N LYS A 168 5.66 16.59 1.21
CA LYS A 168 5.08 15.47 1.98
C LYS A 168 4.94 14.18 1.18
N CYS A 169 5.13 14.23 -0.15
CA CYS A 169 5.03 13.04 -0.98
C CYS A 169 6.09 12.01 -0.63
N SER A 170 5.68 10.78 -0.35
CA SER A 170 6.61 9.68 -0.07
C SER A 170 7.28 9.22 -1.36
N VAL A 171 8.58 9.48 -1.47
CA VAL A 171 9.46 9.07 -2.58
C VAL A 171 10.82 8.61 -2.05
N SER A 172 10.86 8.14 -0.80
CA SER A 172 12.11 7.81 -0.10
C SER A 172 12.77 6.55 -0.61
N ASP A 173 12.00 5.58 -1.09
CA ASP A 173 12.52 4.37 -1.67
C ASP A 173 12.31 4.32 -3.20
N LYS A 174 13.16 3.52 -3.87
CA LYS A 174 13.19 3.39 -5.32
C LYS A 174 11.85 2.86 -5.88
N ASP A 175 11.19 1.96 -5.18
CA ASP A 175 9.97 1.33 -5.65
C ASP A 175 8.78 2.28 -5.52
N GLN A 176 8.71 3.07 -4.43
CA GLN A 176 7.71 4.14 -4.31
C GLN A 176 7.88 5.20 -5.40
N LYS A 177 9.13 5.60 -5.65
CA LYS A 177 9.45 6.57 -6.70
C LYS A 177 9.05 6.05 -8.08
N ALA A 178 9.36 4.78 -8.40
CA ALA A 178 8.98 4.16 -9.66
C ALA A 178 7.45 4.07 -9.81
N PHE A 179 6.75 3.67 -8.76
CA PHE A 179 5.30 3.59 -8.77
C PHE A 179 4.64 4.96 -8.98
N LEU A 180 5.13 6.01 -8.30
CA LEU A 180 4.65 7.38 -8.53
C LEU A 180 4.85 7.82 -9.98
N LYS A 181 6.04 7.53 -10.57
CA LYS A 181 6.32 7.82 -11.97
C LYS A 181 5.29 7.19 -12.89
N ASN A 182 5.07 5.88 -12.73
CA ASN A 182 4.14 5.13 -13.56
C ASN A 182 2.70 5.67 -13.42
N ALA A 183 2.26 5.94 -12.20
CA ALA A 183 0.94 6.51 -11.94
C ALA A 183 0.73 7.88 -12.62
N LEU A 184 1.73 8.75 -12.57
CA LEU A 184 1.69 10.07 -13.24
C LEU A 184 1.61 9.93 -14.75
N ILE A 185 2.46 9.08 -15.35
CA ILE A 185 2.49 8.83 -16.79
C ILE A 185 1.16 8.23 -17.26
N GLU A 186 0.67 7.20 -16.57
CA GLU A 186 -0.58 6.52 -16.92
C GLU A 186 -1.77 7.49 -16.87
N TYR A 187 -1.85 8.28 -15.79
CA TYR A 187 -2.94 9.24 -15.67
C TYR A 187 -2.85 10.38 -16.70
N ALA A 188 -1.65 10.90 -16.97
CA ALA A 188 -1.45 11.92 -17.99
C ALA A 188 -1.81 11.39 -19.38
N ASN A 189 -1.42 10.17 -19.73
CA ASN A 189 -1.81 9.52 -20.98
C ASN A 189 -3.33 9.33 -21.08
N SER A 190 -3.98 8.92 -20.00
CA SER A 190 -5.43 8.80 -19.93
C SER A 190 -6.13 10.15 -20.16
N LEU A 191 -5.65 11.24 -19.57
CA LEU A 191 -6.18 12.58 -19.80
C LEU A 191 -5.95 13.05 -21.24
N ASN A 192 -4.77 12.84 -21.78
CA ASN A 192 -4.41 13.22 -23.14
C ASN A 192 -5.28 12.49 -24.18
N SER A 193 -5.54 11.20 -24.00
CA SER A 193 -6.44 10.43 -24.86
C SER A 193 -7.89 10.93 -24.85
N GLN A 194 -8.29 11.62 -23.77
CA GLN A 194 -9.60 12.27 -23.62
C GLN A 194 -9.58 13.75 -24.12
N SER A 195 -8.56 14.17 -24.86
CA SER A 195 -8.36 15.55 -25.33
C SER A 195 -8.22 16.59 -24.20
N ARG A 196 -7.80 16.16 -22.99
CA ARG A 196 -7.55 16.99 -21.81
C ARG A 196 -6.06 17.27 -21.63
N LYS A 197 -5.39 17.67 -22.73
CA LYS A 197 -3.93 17.87 -22.80
C LYS A 197 -3.42 18.83 -21.72
N SER A 198 -4.12 19.95 -21.48
CA SER A 198 -3.69 20.94 -20.47
C SER A 198 -3.63 20.34 -19.06
N GLU A 199 -4.58 19.50 -18.71
CA GLU A 199 -4.59 18.81 -17.41
C GLU A 199 -3.51 17.73 -17.33
N ALA A 200 -3.26 17.00 -18.43
CA ALA A 200 -2.17 16.03 -18.50
C ALA A 200 -0.81 16.71 -18.22
N VAL A 201 -0.57 17.85 -18.85
CA VAL A 201 0.65 18.66 -18.63
C VAL A 201 0.73 19.16 -17.19
N GLU A 202 -0.38 19.62 -16.61
CA GLU A 202 -0.41 20.03 -15.19
C GLU A 202 0.04 18.90 -14.26
N TRP A 203 -0.49 17.67 -14.43
CA TRP A 203 -0.12 16.53 -13.62
C TRP A 203 1.35 16.13 -13.75
N LEU A 204 1.88 16.13 -14.98
CA LEU A 204 3.30 15.86 -15.20
C LEU A 204 4.20 16.92 -14.56
N ASN A 205 3.79 18.21 -14.63
CA ASN A 205 4.53 19.30 -13.99
C ASN A 205 4.60 19.15 -12.47
N LEU A 206 3.54 18.66 -11.80
CA LEU A 206 3.56 18.39 -10.37
C LEU A 206 4.62 17.34 -9.98
N GLY A 207 4.81 16.32 -10.82
CA GLY A 207 5.82 15.28 -10.60
C GLY A 207 7.24 15.65 -11.03
N LYS A 208 7.41 16.66 -11.88
CA LYS A 208 8.67 16.94 -12.59
C LYS A 208 9.89 17.03 -11.65
N LYS A 209 9.75 17.69 -10.49
CA LYS A 209 10.83 17.84 -9.50
C LYS A 209 11.40 16.51 -8.99
N HIS A 210 10.64 15.43 -9.05
CA HIS A 210 11.07 14.10 -8.61
C HIS A 210 11.76 13.29 -9.72
N PHE A 211 11.61 13.72 -11.00
CA PHE A 211 11.99 12.94 -12.19
C PHE A 211 12.78 13.74 -13.22
N GLU A 212 13.52 14.79 -12.79
CA GLU A 212 14.30 15.65 -13.69
C GLU A 212 15.30 14.86 -14.53
N ASP A 213 15.98 13.87 -13.92
CA ASP A 213 16.99 13.02 -14.58
C ASP A 213 16.42 11.69 -15.08
N ASP A 214 15.11 11.45 -14.97
CA ASP A 214 14.49 10.19 -15.42
C ASP A 214 14.13 10.27 -16.91
N LYS A 215 14.90 9.54 -17.74
CA LYS A 215 14.75 9.56 -19.20
C LYS A 215 13.34 9.14 -19.66
N GLU A 216 12.75 8.13 -19.01
CA GLU A 216 11.42 7.63 -19.38
C GLU A 216 10.36 8.68 -19.08
N PHE A 217 10.43 9.33 -17.92
CA PHE A 217 9.53 10.42 -17.57
C PHE A 217 9.66 11.57 -18.56
N GLN A 218 10.90 11.98 -18.91
CA GLN A 218 11.15 13.08 -19.85
C GLN A 218 10.63 12.78 -21.27
N VAL A 219 10.75 11.54 -21.74
CA VAL A 219 10.18 11.12 -23.02
C VAL A 219 8.66 11.23 -23.02
N ASN A 220 7.99 10.70 -21.99
CA ASN A 220 6.53 10.80 -21.85
C ASN A 220 6.07 12.26 -21.70
N TYR A 221 6.79 13.05 -20.90
CA TYR A 221 6.52 14.48 -20.75
C TYR A 221 6.56 15.20 -22.12
N SER A 222 7.65 15.01 -22.88
CA SER A 222 7.85 15.66 -24.18
C SER A 222 6.81 15.22 -25.21
N SER A 223 6.38 13.96 -25.19
CA SER A 223 5.35 13.45 -26.11
C SER A 223 3.96 14.08 -25.90
N ILE A 224 3.67 14.49 -24.66
CA ILE A 224 2.38 15.12 -24.33
C ILE A 224 2.48 16.65 -24.50
N VAL A 225 3.58 17.28 -24.12
CA VAL A 225 3.76 18.74 -24.18
C VAL A 225 4.00 19.21 -25.61
N GLY A 226 4.81 18.45 -26.39
CA GLY A 226 5.20 18.75 -27.78
C GLY A 226 4.08 18.78 -28.71
#